data_becdcf5889e434be48e0a61bfd8a2a04
#
_entry.id   becdcf5889e434be48e0a61bfd8a2a04
#
_cell.length_a   1.000
_cell.length_b   1.000
_cell.length_c   1.000
_cell.angle_alpha   90.00
_cell.angle_beta   90.00
_cell.angle_gamma   90.00
#
_symmetry.space_group_name_H-M   'P 1'
#
loop_
_entity.id
_entity.type
_entity.pdbx_description
1 polymer ?
#
loop_
_entity_poly.entity_id
_entity_poly.type
_entity_poly.pdbx_seq_one_letter_code
_entity_poly.pdbx_strand_id
1 'polypeptide(L)'
;EKIQKFALKQAEVETDRATYQAMEALVHNLNTMNSRAGAQIPFSSINYGTDTSPEGRMVIKNVLLATEAGLGNGETPIFPIHIFKVKDGLNYNEGDPNYDLFKLACRVSAKRLFPNFSFIDAPYNLQYYKPGDYNTEIAYMGCRTRVIGNVYDPTREIVTGRGNLSFTSINLPRLGILAGGDIVKFFEMLEDRMNLVVDQLLYRFKIQSQKKVKNYPFLMGQGIWIDSEKLNPNDTIGEAVSYTHLRAHETLRHL
;
A
#
# COMPACT_ATOMS: atom_id res chain seq x y z
N GLU A 1 40.88 -17.22 11.53
CA GLU A 1 39.88 -17.70 10.55
C GLU A 1 38.70 -18.43 11.23
N LYS A 2 38.94 -19.49 12.07
CA LYS A 2 37.86 -20.21 12.78
C LYS A 2 37.03 -19.31 13.71
N ILE A 3 37.67 -18.42 14.46
CA ILE A 3 37.01 -17.45 15.37
C ILE A 3 36.17 -16.46 14.57
N GLN A 4 36.68 -15.91 13.48
CA GLN A 4 35.95 -15.01 12.62
C GLN A 4 34.71 -15.69 12.00
N LYS A 5 34.87 -16.91 11.51
CA LYS A 5 33.74 -17.69 10.95
C LYS A 5 32.67 -17.98 12.01
N PHE A 6 33.10 -18.31 13.23
CA PHE A 6 32.18 -18.49 14.36
C PHE A 6 31.45 -17.18 14.71
N ALA A 7 32.17 -16.05 14.81
CA ALA A 7 31.62 -14.75 15.13
C ALA A 7 30.61 -14.30 14.08
N LEU A 8 30.90 -14.47 12.78
CA LEU A 8 29.97 -14.13 11.71
C LEU A 8 28.70 -14.99 11.78
N LYS A 9 28.85 -16.30 11.98
CA LYS A 9 27.67 -17.17 12.12
C LYS A 9 26.81 -16.80 13.33
N GLN A 10 27.45 -16.47 14.46
CA GLN A 10 26.72 -16.04 15.66
C GLN A 10 26.01 -14.69 15.42
N ALA A 11 26.68 -13.74 14.77
CA ALA A 11 26.10 -12.46 14.42
C ALA A 11 24.88 -12.62 13.51
N GLU A 12 24.92 -13.51 12.52
CA GLU A 12 23.80 -13.83 11.64
C GLU A 12 22.59 -14.38 12.43
N VAL A 13 22.82 -15.31 13.34
CA VAL A 13 21.77 -15.90 14.19
C VAL A 13 21.13 -14.85 15.10
N GLU A 14 21.96 -14.01 15.74
CA GLU A 14 21.44 -12.95 16.61
C GLU A 14 20.70 -11.87 15.81
N THR A 15 21.16 -11.53 14.61
CA THR A 15 20.48 -10.57 13.72
C THR A 15 19.14 -11.12 13.25
N ASP A 16 19.07 -12.38 12.84
CA ASP A 16 17.82 -13.02 12.42
C ASP A 16 16.80 -13.03 13.57
N ARG A 17 17.25 -13.37 14.79
CA ARG A 17 16.41 -13.33 15.99
C ARG A 17 15.91 -11.93 16.31
N ALA A 18 16.79 -10.92 16.28
CA ALA A 18 16.42 -9.54 16.51
C ALA A 18 15.43 -9.01 15.44
N THR A 19 15.62 -9.41 14.19
CA THR A 19 14.73 -9.09 13.08
C THR A 19 13.35 -9.71 13.29
N TYR A 20 13.29 -10.98 13.71
CA TYR A 20 12.00 -11.62 14.04
C TYR A 20 11.27 -10.88 15.16
N GLN A 21 11.96 -10.55 16.25
CA GLN A 21 11.38 -9.80 17.36
C GLN A 21 10.88 -8.41 16.95
N ALA A 22 11.62 -7.73 16.07
CA ALA A 22 11.19 -6.45 15.52
C ALA A 22 9.91 -6.59 14.65
N MET A 23 9.81 -7.63 13.84
CA MET A 23 8.62 -7.88 13.01
C MET A 23 7.42 -8.30 13.87
N GLU A 24 7.64 -9.10 14.90
CA GLU A 24 6.61 -9.45 15.88
C GLU A 24 6.09 -8.20 16.59
N ALA A 25 6.98 -7.34 17.08
CA ALA A 25 6.62 -6.05 17.69
C ALA A 25 5.86 -5.14 16.71
N LEU A 26 6.27 -5.08 15.43
CA LEU A 26 5.57 -4.33 14.39
C LEU A 26 4.13 -4.81 14.24
N VAL A 27 3.93 -6.11 14.07
CA VAL A 27 2.59 -6.71 13.93
C VAL A 27 1.74 -6.44 15.16
N HIS A 28 2.26 -6.64 16.37
CA HIS A 28 1.53 -6.36 17.61
C HIS A 28 1.16 -4.88 17.75
N ASN A 29 2.12 -3.98 17.55
CA ASN A 29 1.90 -2.54 17.70
C ASN A 29 0.84 -2.01 16.72
N LEU A 30 0.87 -2.45 15.46
CA LEU A 30 -0.09 -2.02 14.45
C LEU A 30 -1.51 -2.53 14.71
N ASN A 31 -1.69 -3.54 15.55
CA ASN A 31 -3.01 -4.09 15.92
C ASN A 31 -3.50 -3.66 17.31
N THR A 32 -2.63 -3.08 18.14
CA THR A 32 -2.97 -2.71 19.54
C THR A 32 -2.82 -1.22 19.82
N MET A 33 -2.00 -0.52 19.04
CA MET A 33 -1.76 0.91 19.23
C MET A 33 -2.89 1.73 18.62
N ASN A 34 -3.38 2.72 19.36
CA ASN A 34 -4.35 3.67 18.84
C ASN A 34 -3.63 4.83 18.15
N SER A 35 -4.00 5.12 16.90
CA SER A 35 -3.44 6.24 16.14
C SER A 35 -3.99 7.59 16.60
N ARG A 36 -5.16 7.62 17.23
CA ARG A 36 -5.80 8.81 17.81
C ARG A 36 -6.90 8.43 18.80
N ALA A 37 -7.45 9.43 19.51
CA ALA A 37 -8.62 9.26 20.35
C ALA A 37 -9.78 8.62 19.57
N GLY A 38 -10.53 7.73 20.23
CA GLY A 38 -11.63 6.98 19.62
C GLY A 38 -11.27 5.58 19.15
N ALA A 39 -10.17 5.02 19.69
CA ALA A 39 -9.74 3.63 19.47
C ALA A 39 -9.51 3.24 18.00
N GLN A 40 -9.02 4.19 17.18
CA GLN A 40 -8.63 3.90 15.80
C GLN A 40 -7.20 3.36 15.76
N ILE A 41 -7.05 2.16 15.23
CA ILE A 41 -5.74 1.56 14.93
C ILE A 41 -5.15 2.17 13.63
N PRO A 42 -3.81 2.22 13.49
CA PRO A 42 -3.18 2.76 12.30
C PRO A 42 -3.44 1.86 11.09
N PHE A 43 -4.15 2.39 10.09
CA PHE A 43 -4.35 1.71 8.81
C PHE A 43 -3.04 1.74 8.03
N SER A 44 -2.37 0.61 7.93
CA SER A 44 -1.04 0.48 7.36
C SER A 44 -0.96 -0.65 6.34
N SER A 45 -0.07 -0.51 5.38
CA SER A 45 0.24 -1.56 4.40
C SER A 45 1.72 -1.60 4.09
N ILE A 46 2.23 -2.77 3.73
CA ILE A 46 3.62 -2.99 3.32
C ILE A 46 3.66 -3.77 2.00
N ASN A 47 4.60 -3.38 1.12
CA ASN A 47 4.86 -4.05 -0.14
C ASN A 47 6.26 -4.67 -0.08
N TYR A 48 6.39 -5.95 -0.40
CA TYR A 48 7.65 -6.68 -0.31
C TYR A 48 7.63 -7.94 -1.21
N GLY A 49 8.75 -8.67 -1.27
CA GLY A 49 8.84 -9.96 -1.98
C GLY A 49 9.94 -10.03 -3.04
N THR A 50 10.37 -8.89 -3.60
CA THR A 50 11.31 -8.83 -4.73
C THR A 50 12.77 -8.60 -4.34
N ASP A 51 13.05 -8.22 -3.10
CA ASP A 51 14.43 -8.04 -2.64
C ASP A 51 15.13 -9.38 -2.45
N THR A 52 16.24 -9.58 -3.18
CA THR A 52 17.04 -10.81 -3.16
C THR A 52 18.32 -10.70 -2.32
N SER A 53 18.56 -9.53 -1.69
CA SER A 53 19.66 -9.35 -0.75
C SER A 53 19.49 -10.27 0.48
N PRO A 54 20.57 -10.73 1.12
CA PRO A 54 20.45 -11.52 2.35
C PRO A 54 19.63 -10.82 3.44
N GLU A 55 19.80 -9.52 3.58
CA GLU A 55 19.10 -8.68 4.54
C GLU A 55 17.61 -8.55 4.21
N GLY A 56 17.28 -8.26 2.96
CA GLY A 56 15.90 -8.16 2.49
C GLY A 56 15.17 -9.50 2.61
N ARG A 57 15.80 -10.60 2.24
CA ARG A 57 15.26 -11.96 2.43
C ARG A 57 15.01 -12.28 3.90
N MET A 58 15.92 -11.88 4.80
CA MET A 58 15.76 -12.05 6.25
C MET A 58 14.52 -11.27 6.76
N VAL A 59 14.35 -10.03 6.33
CA VAL A 59 13.17 -9.22 6.69
C VAL A 59 11.88 -9.85 6.15
N ILE A 60 11.84 -10.23 4.87
CA ILE A 60 10.68 -10.89 4.25
C ILE A 60 10.30 -12.17 4.99
N LYS A 61 11.29 -13.04 5.28
CA LYS A 61 11.08 -14.27 6.04
C LYS A 61 10.45 -13.98 7.40
N ASN A 62 11.05 -13.07 8.15
CA ASN A 62 10.65 -12.79 9.52
C ASN A 62 9.29 -12.08 9.64
N VAL A 63 8.94 -11.17 8.72
CA VAL A 63 7.60 -10.57 8.71
C VAL A 63 6.51 -11.60 8.39
N LEU A 64 6.80 -12.54 7.49
CA LEU A 64 5.88 -13.64 7.19
C LEU A 64 5.72 -14.59 8.38
N LEU A 65 6.80 -14.97 9.06
CA LEU A 65 6.74 -15.83 10.24
C LEU A 65 6.03 -15.17 11.42
N ALA A 66 6.29 -13.90 11.68
CA ALA A 66 5.58 -13.13 12.71
C ALA A 66 4.08 -13.05 12.42
N THR A 67 3.70 -12.83 11.17
CA THR A 67 2.29 -12.83 10.74
C THR A 67 1.67 -14.22 10.89
N GLU A 68 2.39 -15.28 10.55
CA GLU A 68 1.93 -16.66 10.72
C GLU A 68 1.69 -17.03 12.19
N ALA A 69 2.57 -16.59 13.08
CA ALA A 69 2.41 -16.76 14.52
C ALA A 69 1.12 -16.10 15.03
N GLY A 70 0.80 -14.92 14.54
CA GLY A 70 -0.38 -14.15 14.95
C GLY A 70 -0.15 -13.32 16.21
N LEU A 71 -1.24 -12.83 16.79
CA LEU A 71 -1.24 -12.06 18.04
C LEU A 71 -1.18 -13.01 19.26
N GLY A 72 -1.19 -12.47 20.46
CA GLY A 72 -0.92 -13.14 21.72
C GLY A 72 -1.47 -14.54 21.92
N ASN A 73 -2.72 -14.82 21.54
CA ASN A 73 -3.32 -16.16 21.57
C ASN A 73 -3.38 -16.82 20.18
N GLY A 74 -2.66 -16.30 19.20
CA GLY A 74 -2.66 -16.79 17.84
C GLY A 74 -3.78 -16.24 16.97
N GLU A 75 -4.40 -15.11 17.35
CA GLU A 75 -5.39 -14.43 16.53
C GLU A 75 -4.77 -13.89 15.25
N THR A 76 -5.55 -13.84 14.17
CA THR A 76 -5.08 -13.29 12.90
C THR A 76 -4.92 -11.77 13.00
N PRO A 77 -3.72 -11.20 12.76
CA PRO A 77 -3.53 -9.76 12.73
C PRO A 77 -4.25 -9.15 11.53
N ILE A 78 -4.80 -7.94 11.72
CA ILE A 78 -5.47 -7.20 10.64
C ILE A 78 -4.45 -6.32 9.91
N PHE A 79 -3.50 -5.72 10.62
CA PHE A 79 -2.48 -4.83 10.10
C PHE A 79 -1.05 -5.34 10.40
N PRO A 80 -0.11 -4.98 9.55
CA PRO A 80 -0.26 -4.27 8.27
C PRO A 80 -0.96 -5.12 7.21
N ILE A 81 -1.60 -4.48 6.23
CA ILE A 81 -2.03 -5.16 5.01
C ILE A 81 -0.77 -5.55 4.23
N HIS A 82 -0.58 -6.84 4.01
CA HIS A 82 0.60 -7.38 3.33
C HIS A 82 0.34 -7.51 1.83
N ILE A 83 1.23 -6.96 1.02
CA ILE A 83 1.26 -7.12 -0.44
C ILE A 83 2.58 -7.79 -0.82
N PHE A 84 2.50 -9.06 -1.17
CA PHE A 84 3.64 -9.83 -1.68
C PHE A 84 3.73 -9.66 -3.19
N LYS A 85 4.80 -9.04 -3.65
CA LYS A 85 5.05 -8.82 -5.08
C LYS A 85 5.59 -10.09 -5.70
N VAL A 86 4.95 -10.58 -6.76
CA VAL A 86 5.36 -11.76 -7.52
C VAL A 86 5.91 -11.31 -8.87
N LYS A 87 7.12 -11.78 -9.19
CA LYS A 87 7.83 -11.44 -10.42
C LYS A 87 8.57 -12.64 -10.98
N ASP A 88 8.48 -12.85 -12.29
CA ASP A 88 9.22 -13.87 -12.99
C ASP A 88 10.74 -13.66 -12.87
N GLY A 89 11.49 -14.75 -12.71
CA GLY A 89 12.92 -14.71 -12.48
C GLY A 89 13.37 -14.25 -11.10
N LEU A 90 12.45 -13.86 -10.20
CA LEU A 90 12.77 -13.47 -8.82
C LEU A 90 12.17 -14.40 -7.77
N ASN A 91 10.90 -14.79 -7.90
CA ASN A 91 10.23 -15.58 -6.87
C ASN A 91 9.07 -16.46 -7.37
N TYR A 92 8.79 -16.47 -8.67
CA TYR A 92 7.62 -17.18 -9.22
C TYR A 92 7.92 -18.64 -9.55
N ASN A 93 9.07 -18.92 -10.18
CA ASN A 93 9.44 -20.23 -10.66
C ASN A 93 10.35 -20.99 -9.68
N GLU A 94 10.32 -22.31 -9.73
CA GLU A 94 11.27 -23.15 -9.03
C GLU A 94 12.71 -22.84 -9.52
N GLY A 95 13.60 -22.54 -8.57
CA GLY A 95 14.96 -22.10 -8.87
C GLY A 95 15.18 -20.59 -8.80
N ASP A 96 14.12 -19.79 -8.73
CA ASP A 96 14.25 -18.37 -8.51
C ASP A 96 14.81 -18.05 -7.11
N PRO A 97 15.57 -16.95 -6.95
CA PRO A 97 16.24 -16.59 -5.68
C PRO A 97 15.34 -16.54 -4.46
N ASN A 98 14.09 -16.09 -4.62
CA ASN A 98 13.11 -15.94 -3.54
C ASN A 98 11.91 -16.91 -3.65
N TYR A 99 12.03 -17.99 -4.42
CA TYR A 99 10.95 -18.97 -4.56
C TYR A 99 10.54 -19.62 -3.23
N ASP A 100 11.52 -19.87 -2.34
CA ASP A 100 11.27 -20.36 -0.99
C ASP A 100 10.40 -19.38 -0.17
N LEU A 101 10.63 -18.08 -0.31
CA LEU A 101 9.83 -17.03 0.33
C LEU A 101 8.43 -16.93 -0.27
N PHE A 102 8.27 -17.15 -1.56
CA PHE A 102 6.97 -17.24 -2.20
C PHE A 102 6.16 -18.44 -1.66
N LYS A 103 6.78 -19.61 -1.53
CA LYS A 103 6.13 -20.78 -0.89
C LYS A 103 5.73 -20.47 0.56
N LEU A 104 6.60 -19.80 1.31
CA LEU A 104 6.29 -19.36 2.67
C LEU A 104 5.10 -18.40 2.67
N ALA A 105 5.07 -17.41 1.76
CA ALA A 105 3.97 -16.47 1.62
C ALA A 105 2.64 -17.17 1.32
N CYS A 106 2.63 -18.16 0.41
CA CYS A 106 1.45 -18.97 0.12
C CYS A 106 0.94 -19.73 1.36
N ARG A 107 1.86 -20.32 2.14
CA ARG A 107 1.53 -21.02 3.39
C ARG A 107 0.89 -20.06 4.41
N VAL A 108 1.49 -18.90 4.60
CA VAL A 108 0.98 -17.87 5.52
C VAL A 108 -0.38 -17.37 5.07
N SER A 109 -0.55 -17.10 3.78
CA SER A 109 -1.81 -16.65 3.21
C SER A 109 -2.93 -17.68 3.39
N ALA A 110 -2.63 -18.96 3.22
CA ALA A 110 -3.59 -20.03 3.47
C ALA A 110 -4.07 -20.09 4.94
N LYS A 111 -3.22 -19.70 5.89
CA LYS A 111 -3.52 -19.71 7.33
C LYS A 111 -4.15 -18.40 7.82
N ARG A 112 -3.70 -17.25 7.28
CA ARG A 112 -3.98 -15.91 7.82
C ARG A 112 -4.76 -15.00 6.86
N LEU A 113 -5.05 -15.44 5.64
CA LEU A 113 -5.63 -14.63 4.55
C LEU A 113 -4.72 -13.50 4.05
N PHE A 114 -3.51 -13.38 4.56
CA PHE A 114 -2.44 -12.48 4.13
C PHE A 114 -1.13 -13.26 3.96
N PRO A 115 -0.25 -12.83 3.06
CA PRO A 115 -0.32 -11.65 2.18
C PRO A 115 -1.31 -11.79 1.02
N ASN A 116 -1.76 -10.63 0.47
CA ASN A 116 -2.28 -10.54 -0.89
C ASN A 116 -1.12 -10.59 -1.87
N PHE A 117 -1.35 -11.11 -3.08
CA PHE A 117 -0.32 -11.21 -4.11
C PHE A 117 -0.51 -10.16 -5.21
N SER A 118 0.59 -9.50 -5.57
CA SER A 118 0.66 -8.55 -6.68
C SER A 118 1.54 -9.12 -7.78
N PHE A 119 0.95 -9.46 -8.94
CA PHE A 119 1.68 -9.94 -10.11
C PHE A 119 2.23 -8.75 -10.89
N ILE A 120 3.53 -8.45 -10.69
CA ILE A 120 4.16 -7.26 -11.25
C ILE A 120 4.25 -7.34 -12.77
N ASP A 121 4.45 -8.54 -13.31
CA ASP A 121 4.59 -8.78 -14.76
C ASP A 121 3.26 -8.75 -15.52
N ALA A 122 2.14 -8.55 -14.84
CA ALA A 122 0.86 -8.41 -15.51
C ALA A 122 0.89 -7.18 -16.45
N PRO A 123 0.37 -7.27 -17.69
CA PRO A 123 0.48 -6.20 -18.69
C PRO A 123 0.01 -4.84 -18.19
N TYR A 124 -1.07 -4.82 -17.39
CA TYR A 124 -1.60 -3.59 -16.80
C TYR A 124 -0.69 -2.98 -15.71
N ASN A 125 0.25 -3.74 -15.14
CA ASN A 125 1.25 -3.25 -14.20
C ASN A 125 2.52 -2.79 -14.91
N LEU A 126 2.84 -3.39 -16.06
CA LEU A 126 4.01 -3.02 -16.86
C LEU A 126 3.81 -1.74 -17.68
N GLN A 127 2.60 -1.27 -17.84
CA GLN A 127 2.24 -0.13 -18.68
C GLN A 127 3.09 1.12 -18.43
N TYR A 128 3.46 1.38 -17.18
CA TYR A 128 4.24 2.55 -16.78
C TYR A 128 5.64 2.20 -16.26
N TYR A 129 5.96 0.91 -16.21
CA TYR A 129 7.23 0.46 -15.68
C TYR A 129 8.39 0.74 -16.65
N LYS A 130 9.45 1.35 -16.14
CA LYS A 130 10.70 1.58 -16.86
C LYS A 130 11.79 0.70 -16.24
N PRO A 131 12.34 -0.29 -16.97
CA PRO A 131 13.40 -1.15 -16.45
C PRO A 131 14.58 -0.35 -15.89
N GLY A 132 15.01 -0.66 -14.68
CA GLY A 132 16.08 0.04 -13.97
C GLY A 132 15.66 1.27 -13.18
N ASP A 133 14.40 1.71 -13.28
CA ASP A 133 13.83 2.77 -12.44
C ASP A 133 12.79 2.22 -11.48
N TYR A 134 13.22 1.93 -10.26
CA TYR A 134 12.35 1.38 -9.21
C TYR A 134 11.20 2.31 -8.79
N ASN A 135 11.30 3.62 -9.06
CA ASN A 135 10.23 4.56 -8.78
C ASN A 135 8.99 4.33 -9.66
N THR A 136 9.15 3.62 -10.78
CA THR A 136 8.08 3.28 -11.70
C THR A 136 7.49 1.89 -11.45
N GLU A 137 8.07 1.10 -10.54
CA GLU A 137 7.54 -0.20 -10.17
C GLU A 137 6.27 -0.06 -9.35
N ILE A 138 5.24 -0.79 -9.73
CA ILE A 138 3.93 -0.71 -9.08
C ILE A 138 4.01 -0.96 -7.57
N ALA A 139 3.32 -0.09 -6.82
CA ALA A 139 3.09 -0.26 -5.39
C ALA A 139 1.60 -0.11 -5.08
N TYR A 140 1.17 -0.76 -4.02
CA TYR A 140 -0.19 -0.67 -3.52
C TYR A 140 -0.21 0.12 -2.22
N MET A 141 -1.19 1.01 -2.13
CA MET A 141 -1.51 1.76 -0.92
C MET A 141 -2.77 1.18 -0.30
N GLY A 142 -2.70 0.84 0.99
CA GLY A 142 -3.77 0.10 1.64
C GLY A 142 -3.87 -1.31 1.06
N CYS A 143 -5.09 -1.82 0.89
CA CYS A 143 -5.31 -3.20 0.46
C CYS A 143 -5.27 -3.39 -1.07
N ARG A 144 -5.73 -2.43 -1.87
CA ARG A 144 -5.92 -2.59 -3.33
C ARG A 144 -5.78 -1.31 -4.15
N THR A 145 -5.45 -0.17 -3.52
CA THR A 145 -5.23 1.06 -4.27
C THR A 145 -3.88 1.00 -4.97
N ARG A 146 -3.92 0.82 -6.27
CA ARG A 146 -2.75 0.79 -7.12
C ARG A 146 -2.32 2.21 -7.45
N VAL A 147 -1.06 2.56 -7.18
CA VAL A 147 -0.50 3.88 -7.51
C VAL A 147 0.28 3.74 -8.81
N ILE A 148 -0.27 4.26 -9.88
CA ILE A 148 0.32 4.25 -11.23
C ILE A 148 -0.05 5.53 -11.98
N GLY A 149 0.76 5.87 -12.98
CA GLY A 149 0.54 7.01 -13.84
C GLY A 149 0.69 8.36 -13.14
N ASN A 150 1.12 9.35 -13.88
CA ASN A 150 1.12 10.75 -13.47
C ASN A 150 0.45 11.57 -14.57
N VAL A 151 -0.82 11.93 -14.37
CA VAL A 151 -1.63 12.63 -15.38
C VAL A 151 -1.13 14.06 -15.63
N TYR A 152 -0.55 14.70 -14.60
CA TYR A 152 -0.03 16.07 -14.73
C TYR A 152 1.34 16.13 -15.42
N ASP A 153 2.18 15.12 -15.16
CA ASP A 153 3.49 15.00 -15.80
C ASP A 153 3.71 13.54 -16.22
N PRO A 154 3.23 13.17 -17.41
CA PRO A 154 3.40 11.81 -17.93
C PRO A 154 4.85 11.40 -18.16
N THR A 155 5.79 12.36 -18.12
CA THR A 155 7.23 12.10 -18.26
C THR A 155 7.85 11.62 -16.94
N ARG A 156 7.16 11.84 -15.81
CA ARG A 156 7.63 11.52 -14.47
C ARG A 156 6.68 10.53 -13.78
N GLU A 157 6.90 9.26 -14.05
CA GLU A 157 6.17 8.19 -13.35
C GLU A 157 6.80 7.92 -11.98
N ILE A 158 6.09 8.26 -10.90
CA ILE A 158 6.53 8.05 -9.52
C ILE A 158 5.39 7.44 -8.73
N VAL A 159 5.67 6.33 -8.04
CA VAL A 159 4.69 5.61 -7.19
C VAL A 159 4.83 5.93 -5.70
N THR A 160 5.89 6.63 -5.29
CA THR A 160 6.18 7.01 -3.91
C THR A 160 5.72 8.44 -3.59
N GLY A 161 5.52 8.76 -2.32
CA GLY A 161 5.18 10.11 -1.86
C GLY A 161 3.82 10.62 -2.32
N ARG A 162 2.88 9.74 -2.64
CA ARG A 162 1.54 10.05 -3.13
C ARG A 162 0.47 9.61 -2.12
N GLY A 163 -0.74 10.18 -2.22
CA GLY A 163 -1.83 9.85 -1.32
C GLY A 163 -3.20 10.17 -1.90
N ASN A 164 -4.25 9.79 -1.19
CA ASN A 164 -5.64 10.14 -1.51
C ASN A 164 -6.11 11.27 -0.60
N LEU A 165 -6.74 12.29 -1.17
CA LEU A 165 -7.31 13.39 -0.37
C LEU A 165 -8.65 13.00 0.26
N SER A 166 -9.50 12.29 -0.46
CA SER A 166 -10.77 11.81 0.07
C SER A 166 -11.31 10.63 -0.74
N PHE A 167 -12.25 9.93 -0.16
CA PHE A 167 -12.96 8.82 -0.80
C PHE A 167 -14.42 8.82 -0.37
N THR A 168 -15.28 8.16 -1.16
CA THR A 168 -16.68 7.91 -0.84
C THR A 168 -17.05 6.53 -1.34
N SER A 169 -17.86 5.81 -0.56
CA SER A 169 -18.36 4.48 -0.91
C SER A 169 -19.84 4.52 -1.31
N ILE A 170 -20.20 3.75 -2.33
CA ILE A 170 -21.60 3.53 -2.74
C ILE A 170 -22.04 2.16 -2.25
N ASN A 171 -23.18 2.09 -1.57
CA ASN A 171 -23.77 0.84 -1.10
C ASN A 171 -24.54 0.14 -2.25
N LEU A 172 -23.84 -0.59 -3.09
CA LEU A 172 -24.44 -1.33 -4.22
C LEU A 172 -25.48 -2.38 -3.80
N PRO A 173 -25.28 -3.18 -2.73
CA PRO A 173 -26.31 -4.11 -2.25
C PRO A 173 -27.64 -3.43 -1.95
N ARG A 174 -27.61 -2.25 -1.31
CA ARG A 174 -28.82 -1.47 -1.07
C ARG A 174 -29.52 -1.04 -2.35
N LEU A 175 -28.77 -0.59 -3.36
CA LEU A 175 -29.34 -0.22 -4.65
C LEU A 175 -29.98 -1.43 -5.33
N GLY A 176 -29.32 -2.59 -5.30
CA GLY A 176 -29.88 -3.84 -5.84
C GLY A 176 -31.19 -4.25 -5.18
N ILE A 177 -31.28 -4.16 -3.85
CA ILE A 177 -32.51 -4.45 -3.10
C ILE A 177 -33.63 -3.48 -3.49
N LEU A 178 -33.31 -2.17 -3.56
CA LEU A 178 -34.31 -1.13 -3.89
C LEU A 178 -34.76 -1.19 -5.36
N ALA A 179 -33.92 -1.68 -6.25
CA ALA A 179 -34.28 -1.90 -7.66
C ALA A 179 -35.29 -3.06 -7.84
N GLY A 180 -35.31 -4.01 -6.87
CA GLY A 180 -36.32 -5.09 -6.87
C GLY A 180 -36.22 -6.05 -8.06
N GLY A 181 -35.01 -6.26 -8.61
CA GLY A 181 -34.75 -7.10 -9.78
C GLY A 181 -34.85 -6.37 -11.13
N ASP A 182 -35.21 -5.09 -11.12
CA ASP A 182 -35.22 -4.26 -12.32
C ASP A 182 -33.82 -3.69 -12.57
N ILE A 183 -33.16 -4.20 -13.61
CA ILE A 183 -31.78 -3.82 -13.95
C ILE A 183 -31.68 -2.37 -14.50
N VAL A 184 -32.69 -1.91 -15.20
CA VAL A 184 -32.73 -0.53 -15.74
C VAL A 184 -32.80 0.44 -14.58
N LYS A 185 -33.75 0.25 -13.67
CA LYS A 185 -33.90 1.02 -12.46
C LYS A 185 -32.64 1.00 -11.57
N PHE A 186 -31.94 -0.16 -11.51
CA PHE A 186 -30.67 -0.24 -10.78
C PHE A 186 -29.62 0.71 -11.35
N PHE A 187 -29.45 0.74 -12.67
CA PHE A 187 -28.48 1.63 -13.31
C PHE A 187 -28.87 3.12 -13.21
N GLU A 188 -30.13 3.46 -13.32
CA GLU A 188 -30.60 4.82 -13.08
C GLU A 188 -30.28 5.29 -11.66
N MET A 189 -30.58 4.46 -10.66
CA MET A 189 -30.25 4.75 -9.26
C MET A 189 -28.74 4.82 -9.03
N LEU A 190 -27.96 4.00 -9.71
CA LEU A 190 -26.49 4.02 -9.61
C LEU A 190 -25.93 5.31 -10.19
N GLU A 191 -26.41 5.75 -11.36
CA GLU A 191 -26.01 7.00 -12.00
C GLU A 191 -26.29 8.21 -11.12
N ASP A 192 -27.49 8.29 -10.53
CA ASP A 192 -27.85 9.34 -9.57
C ASP A 192 -26.89 9.38 -8.38
N ARG A 193 -26.53 8.21 -7.82
CA ARG A 193 -25.57 8.12 -6.70
C ARG A 193 -24.16 8.49 -7.11
N MET A 194 -23.75 8.10 -8.32
CA MET A 194 -22.43 8.46 -8.87
C MET A 194 -22.31 9.98 -9.03
N ASN A 195 -23.32 10.64 -9.60
CA ASN A 195 -23.34 12.10 -9.74
C ASN A 195 -23.24 12.80 -8.38
N LEU A 196 -24.02 12.36 -7.39
CA LEU A 196 -23.91 12.87 -6.02
C LEU A 196 -22.53 12.68 -5.40
N VAL A 197 -21.90 11.52 -5.63
CA VAL A 197 -20.54 11.22 -5.13
C VAL A 197 -19.51 12.13 -5.80
N VAL A 198 -19.61 12.36 -7.09
CA VAL A 198 -18.74 13.30 -7.84
C VAL A 198 -18.84 14.71 -7.25
N ASP A 199 -20.05 15.21 -7.07
CA ASP A 199 -20.28 16.54 -6.50
C ASP A 199 -19.68 16.67 -5.08
N GLN A 200 -19.87 15.64 -4.25
CA GLN A 200 -19.29 15.61 -2.90
C GLN A 200 -17.77 15.58 -2.92
N LEU A 201 -17.16 14.76 -3.79
CA LEU A 201 -15.71 14.69 -3.89
C LEU A 201 -15.10 16.00 -4.40
N LEU A 202 -15.71 16.63 -5.41
CA LEU A 202 -15.30 17.93 -5.91
C LEU A 202 -15.43 19.03 -4.85
N TYR A 203 -16.50 19.02 -4.08
CA TYR A 203 -16.71 19.97 -2.98
C TYR A 203 -15.66 19.80 -1.89
N ARG A 204 -15.39 18.56 -1.45
CA ARG A 204 -14.33 18.26 -0.48
C ARG A 204 -12.94 18.66 -1.00
N PHE A 205 -12.67 18.39 -2.27
CA PHE A 205 -11.43 18.82 -2.91
C PHE A 205 -11.28 20.35 -2.85
N LYS A 206 -12.32 21.08 -3.22
CA LYS A 206 -12.31 22.55 -3.19
C LYS A 206 -12.00 23.10 -1.80
N ILE A 207 -12.55 22.50 -0.74
CA ILE A 207 -12.26 22.89 0.64
C ILE A 207 -10.84 22.54 1.04
N GLN A 208 -10.38 21.31 0.73
CA GLN A 208 -9.08 20.82 1.13
C GLN A 208 -7.96 21.55 0.38
N SER A 209 -8.13 21.80 -0.91
CA SER A 209 -7.17 22.51 -1.75
C SER A 209 -6.85 23.92 -1.27
N GLN A 210 -7.76 24.55 -0.55
CA GLN A 210 -7.56 25.89 0.04
C GLN A 210 -6.75 25.87 1.34
N LYS A 211 -6.53 24.69 1.95
CA LYS A 211 -5.72 24.57 3.16
C LYS A 211 -4.24 24.81 2.83
N LYS A 212 -3.49 25.32 3.80
CA LYS A 212 -2.09 25.65 3.62
C LYS A 212 -1.18 24.47 3.98
N VAL A 213 -0.05 24.38 3.33
CA VAL A 213 1.01 23.38 3.57
C VAL A 213 1.37 23.32 5.06
N LYS A 214 1.51 24.46 5.73
CA LYS A 214 1.79 24.53 7.18
C LYS A 214 0.75 23.90 8.10
N ASN A 215 -0.46 23.62 7.60
CA ASN A 215 -1.49 22.90 8.36
C ASN A 215 -1.22 21.38 8.43
N TYR A 216 -0.26 20.88 7.65
CA TYR A 216 0.10 19.45 7.56
C TYR A 216 1.60 19.27 7.79
N PRO A 217 2.15 19.64 8.98
CA PRO A 217 3.60 19.68 9.22
C PRO A 217 4.26 18.31 9.09
N PHE A 218 3.58 17.23 9.45
CA PHE A 218 4.12 15.88 9.29
C PHE A 218 4.17 15.47 7.82
N LEU A 219 3.04 15.55 7.12
CA LEU A 219 2.93 15.09 5.75
C LEU A 219 3.79 15.91 4.77
N MET A 220 3.80 17.23 4.96
CA MET A 220 4.47 18.18 4.06
C MET A 220 5.84 18.64 4.54
N GLY A 221 6.15 18.49 5.82
CA GLY A 221 7.42 18.96 6.42
C GLY A 221 8.44 17.87 6.67
N GLN A 222 8.11 16.59 6.49
CA GLN A 222 8.99 15.45 6.77
C GLN A 222 9.39 14.68 5.50
N GLY A 223 9.22 15.26 4.31
CA GLY A 223 9.58 14.61 3.04
C GLY A 223 8.69 13.40 2.67
N ILE A 224 7.52 13.26 3.30
CA ILE A 224 6.61 12.14 3.04
C ILE A 224 5.86 12.35 1.73
N TRP A 225 5.36 13.57 1.50
CA TRP A 225 4.70 13.94 0.26
C TRP A 225 5.74 14.28 -0.79
N ILE A 226 5.53 13.78 -2.01
CA ILE A 226 6.44 14.04 -3.13
C ILE A 226 6.65 15.55 -3.33
N ASP A 227 7.90 15.94 -3.55
CA ASP A 227 8.32 17.35 -3.77
C ASP A 227 7.92 18.32 -2.64
N SER A 228 7.58 17.81 -1.47
CA SER A 228 7.18 18.66 -0.32
C SER A 228 8.30 19.61 0.13
N GLU A 229 9.56 19.26 -0.13
CA GLU A 229 10.73 20.13 0.13
C GLU A 229 10.78 21.37 -0.75
N LYS A 230 10.03 21.39 -1.87
CA LYS A 230 9.94 22.53 -2.79
C LYS A 230 8.80 23.50 -2.44
N LEU A 231 7.96 23.11 -1.47
CA LEU A 231 6.77 23.86 -1.11
C LEU A 231 7.05 24.87 0.01
N ASN A 232 6.43 26.05 -0.09
CA ASN A 232 6.46 27.03 0.99
C ASN A 232 5.33 26.75 2.00
N PRO A 233 5.52 27.04 3.30
CA PRO A 233 4.49 26.82 4.32
C PRO A 233 3.16 27.52 4.04
N ASN A 234 3.16 28.60 3.25
CA ASN A 234 1.98 29.37 2.92
C ASN A 234 1.33 28.99 1.58
N ASP A 235 1.95 28.10 0.81
CA ASP A 235 1.35 27.54 -0.40
C ASP A 235 0.10 26.74 -0.04
N THR A 236 -0.84 26.62 -0.97
CA THR A 236 -2.05 25.85 -0.76
C THR A 236 -1.82 24.35 -1.06
N ILE A 237 -2.64 23.51 -0.48
CA ILE A 237 -2.63 22.07 -0.81
C ILE A 237 -3.01 21.85 -2.29
N GLY A 238 -3.83 22.73 -2.87
CA GLY A 238 -4.15 22.69 -4.28
C GLY A 238 -2.94 22.87 -5.19
N GLU A 239 -2.02 23.77 -4.83
CA GLU A 239 -0.73 23.93 -5.50
C GLU A 239 0.16 22.70 -5.31
N ALA A 240 0.29 22.22 -4.07
CA ALA A 240 1.03 21.00 -3.76
C ALA A 240 0.52 19.77 -4.53
N VAL A 241 -0.80 19.65 -4.69
CA VAL A 241 -1.46 18.54 -5.37
C VAL A 241 -1.43 18.68 -6.89
N SER A 242 -1.32 19.90 -7.42
CA SER A 242 -1.11 20.13 -8.86
C SER A 242 0.19 19.50 -9.36
N TYR A 243 1.19 19.36 -8.48
CA TYR A 243 2.45 18.64 -8.78
C TYR A 243 2.34 17.12 -8.54
N THR A 244 1.29 16.64 -7.84
CA THR A 244 1.18 15.26 -7.38
C THR A 244 -0.26 14.78 -7.42
N HIS A 245 -0.72 14.39 -8.47
CA HIS A 245 -2.00 13.85 -8.90
C HIS A 245 -3.04 13.38 -7.85
N LEU A 246 -4.25 13.92 -8.01
CA LEU A 246 -5.52 13.44 -7.42
C LEU A 246 -6.14 12.33 -8.28
N ARG A 247 -6.26 11.15 -7.72
CA ARG A 247 -6.87 9.99 -8.38
C ARG A 247 -8.40 9.98 -8.41
N ALA A 248 -9.07 11.02 -7.92
CA ALA A 248 -10.52 11.09 -7.92
C ALA A 248 -11.16 11.10 -9.33
N HIS A 249 -10.38 11.44 -10.37
CA HIS A 249 -10.86 11.54 -11.74
C HIS A 249 -10.62 10.30 -12.62
N GLU A 250 -9.69 9.43 -12.28
CA GLU A 250 -9.37 8.29 -13.16
C GLU A 250 -10.41 7.18 -13.13
N THR A 251 -11.14 7.01 -12.04
CA THR A 251 -12.15 5.96 -11.92
C THR A 251 -13.40 6.25 -12.75
N LEU A 252 -13.63 7.51 -13.14
CA LEU A 252 -14.81 7.93 -13.91
C LEU A 252 -14.56 8.00 -15.42
N ARG A 253 -13.30 7.98 -15.89
CA ARG A 253 -12.98 8.01 -17.33
C ARG A 253 -12.88 6.63 -17.99
N HIS A 254 -12.95 5.55 -17.22
CA HIS A 254 -12.83 4.17 -17.69
C HIS A 254 -14.06 3.31 -17.39
N LEU A 255 -15.18 3.91 -17.05
CA LEU A 255 -16.53 3.34 -17.09
C LEU A 255 -17.29 3.94 -18.24
#